data_4195cdab22dd34b39e211ea1755a9ba1
#
_entry.id   4195cdab22dd34b39e211ea1755a9ba1
#
_cell.length_a   1.000
_cell.length_b   1.000
_cell.length_c   1.000
_cell.angle_alpha   90.00
_cell.angle_beta   90.00
_cell.angle_gamma   90.00
#
_symmetry.space_group_name_H-M   'P 1'
#
loop_
_entity.id
_entity.type
_entity.pdbx_description
1 polymer ?
#
loop_
_entity_poly.entity_id
_entity_poly.type
_entity_poly.pdbx_seq_one_letter_code
_entity_poly.pdbx_strand_id
1 'polypeptide(L)'
;MLRLGPRRCFTTCSRGLSHENPLGLPRRQPPPGPAPQIPRLGRGLPAKRRIAHVDHVIAVSSAKGGVGKSTVAANLALAFSRHNLRTGILDADIFGPSVPTLLGLADAREPEITQKGSLVPLQSYGVKSMSMGYLLPSESAPVAWRGAMVQKALHQLLHEVDWSPGLDVLMLDMPPGTGDVQLTIGQQVELAGAVVVSTPQDVALKDAVRGIGMFEKMKIPVLGLVQNMSVFVCPKCGEETRIFAHDDLGDGARRKAEEMGVDFLGNIPLDAKICRDADAGKPTIAAEEARGQLVNTGYYNNIAEKVALKLGLPWG
;
A
#
# COMPACT_ATOMS: atom_id res chain seq x y z
N MET A 1 76.85 38.60 9.09
CA MET A 1 76.20 39.52 8.15
C MET A 1 75.28 38.66 7.25
N LEU A 2 74.04 38.57 7.60
CA LEU A 2 73.02 37.85 6.82
C LEU A 2 72.09 38.90 6.20
N ARG A 3 72.00 38.89 4.87
CA ARG A 3 71.16 39.80 4.08
C ARG A 3 69.74 39.24 4.04
N LEU A 4 68.77 40.00 4.51
CA LEU A 4 67.35 39.77 4.41
C LEU A 4 66.87 40.17 2.99
N GLY A 5 66.30 39.19 2.22
CA GLY A 5 65.68 39.42 0.93
C GLY A 5 64.26 40.02 1.08
N PRO A 6 63.70 40.62 0.00
CA PRO A 6 62.47 41.38 0.06
C PRO A 6 61.22 40.50 0.26
N ARG A 7 60.35 40.89 1.19
CA ARG A 7 59.05 40.33 1.46
C ARG A 7 58.14 40.59 0.27
N ARG A 8 57.64 39.51 -0.38
CA ARG A 8 56.52 39.62 -1.33
C ARG A 8 55.21 39.90 -0.62
N CYS A 9 54.60 41.04 -0.92
CA CYS A 9 53.24 41.38 -0.52
C CYS A 9 52.27 40.49 -1.30
N PHE A 10 51.53 39.63 -0.59
CA PHE A 10 50.37 38.94 -1.15
C PHE A 10 49.19 39.90 -1.10
N THR A 11 48.80 40.44 -2.26
CA THR A 11 47.55 41.19 -2.38
C THR A 11 46.41 40.17 -2.39
N THR A 12 45.70 40.07 -1.29
CA THR A 12 44.45 39.28 -1.23
C THR A 12 43.38 39.96 -2.06
N CYS A 13 43.16 39.40 -3.25
CA CYS A 13 41.98 39.79 -4.05
C CYS A 13 40.73 39.13 -3.44
N SER A 14 40.03 39.83 -2.57
CA SER A 14 38.71 39.42 -2.07
C SER A 14 37.66 39.70 -3.13
N ARG A 15 37.52 38.76 -4.11
CA ARG A 15 36.29 38.68 -4.87
C ARG A 15 35.26 38.00 -3.99
N GLY A 16 34.32 38.76 -3.47
CA GLY A 16 33.14 38.24 -2.77
C GLY A 16 32.38 37.30 -3.70
N LEU A 17 32.41 36.00 -3.40
CA LEU A 17 31.51 35.01 -3.99
C LEU A 17 30.11 35.35 -3.47
N SER A 18 29.25 35.93 -4.30
CA SER A 18 27.86 36.11 -3.95
C SER A 18 27.17 34.76 -3.94
N HIS A 19 26.34 34.48 -2.95
CA HIS A 19 25.55 33.23 -2.86
C HIS A 19 24.61 32.99 -4.06
N GLU A 20 24.43 33.97 -4.93
CA GLU A 20 23.55 33.89 -6.12
C GLU A 20 24.18 33.25 -7.34
N ASN A 21 25.49 33.04 -7.40
CA ASN A 21 26.18 32.40 -8.52
C ASN A 21 27.44 31.62 -8.06
N PRO A 22 27.28 30.53 -7.32
CA PRO A 22 28.40 29.81 -6.73
C PRO A 22 29.34 29.15 -7.75
N LEU A 23 28.93 28.99 -9.02
CA LEU A 23 29.69 28.37 -10.10
C LEU A 23 30.37 29.37 -11.02
N GLY A 24 30.18 30.68 -10.85
CA GLY A 24 30.82 31.73 -11.66
C GLY A 24 30.46 31.68 -13.15
N LEU A 25 29.37 31.00 -13.55
CA LEU A 25 28.98 30.90 -14.95
C LEU A 25 28.44 32.23 -15.47
N PRO A 26 28.73 32.61 -16.74
CA PRO A 26 28.24 33.85 -17.31
C PRO A 26 26.71 33.86 -17.33
N ARG A 27 26.08 34.85 -16.71
CA ARG A 27 24.63 35.05 -16.75
C ARG A 27 24.25 35.43 -18.20
N ARG A 28 23.54 34.54 -18.90
CA ARG A 28 22.83 34.90 -20.11
C ARG A 28 21.70 35.87 -19.71
N GLN A 29 21.79 37.10 -20.15
CA GLN A 29 20.63 37.99 -20.06
C GLN A 29 19.53 37.41 -20.95
N PRO A 30 18.31 37.23 -20.42
CA PRO A 30 17.20 36.84 -21.29
C PRO A 30 16.95 37.92 -22.34
N PRO A 31 16.63 37.51 -23.58
CA PRO A 31 16.27 38.48 -24.60
C PRO A 31 15.05 39.30 -24.17
N PRO A 32 14.97 40.59 -24.49
CA PRO A 32 13.81 41.43 -24.19
C PRO A 32 12.63 40.98 -25.07
N GLY A 33 11.82 40.09 -24.58
CA GLY A 33 10.59 39.60 -25.19
C GLY A 33 9.54 39.31 -24.12
N PRO A 34 8.24 39.37 -24.45
CA PRO A 34 7.20 39.03 -23.48
C PRO A 34 7.47 37.60 -22.99
N ALA A 35 7.53 37.41 -21.66
CA ALA A 35 7.69 36.12 -21.04
C ALA A 35 6.65 35.12 -21.61
N PRO A 36 7.05 33.90 -22.03
CA PRO A 36 6.07 32.95 -22.50
C PRO A 36 5.01 32.76 -21.41
N GLN A 37 3.77 33.04 -21.76
CA GLN A 37 2.64 32.75 -20.88
C GLN A 37 2.54 31.22 -20.79
N ILE A 38 3.14 30.65 -19.76
CA ILE A 38 2.90 29.26 -19.40
C ILE A 38 1.41 29.16 -19.09
N PRO A 39 0.64 28.35 -19.83
CA PRO A 39 -0.76 28.14 -19.50
C PRO A 39 -0.82 27.78 -18.00
N ARG A 40 -1.54 28.55 -17.20
CA ARG A 40 -1.81 28.21 -15.82
C ARG A 40 -2.67 26.95 -15.86
N LEU A 41 -2.02 25.77 -15.82
CA LEU A 41 -2.74 24.54 -15.49
C LEU A 41 -3.51 24.84 -14.21
N GLY A 42 -4.82 24.63 -14.27
CA GLY A 42 -5.72 24.91 -13.16
C GLY A 42 -5.15 24.34 -11.85
N ARG A 43 -4.98 25.19 -10.84
CA ARG A 43 -4.41 24.87 -9.53
C ARG A 43 -5.37 24.05 -8.67
N GLY A 44 -6.11 23.08 -9.24
CA GLY A 44 -6.93 22.11 -8.51
C GLY A 44 -6.25 20.75 -8.54
N LEU A 45 -6.23 20.06 -7.40
CA LEU A 45 -5.95 18.63 -7.38
C LEU A 45 -6.90 17.95 -8.38
N PRO A 46 -6.43 16.97 -9.17
CA PRO A 46 -7.31 16.25 -10.08
C PRO A 46 -8.51 15.68 -9.30
N ALA A 47 -9.70 15.79 -9.86
CA ALA A 47 -10.89 15.23 -9.22
C ALA A 47 -10.71 13.72 -9.08
N LYS A 48 -10.98 13.20 -7.89
CA LYS A 48 -10.97 11.76 -7.62
C LYS A 48 -11.96 11.07 -8.56
N ARG A 49 -11.59 9.90 -9.07
CA ARG A 49 -12.42 9.11 -9.99
C ARG A 49 -12.83 7.81 -9.32
N ARG A 50 -14.03 7.37 -9.60
CA ARG A 50 -14.48 6.02 -9.25
C ARG A 50 -13.80 5.00 -10.16
N ILE A 51 -13.48 3.83 -9.62
CA ILE A 51 -13.11 2.67 -10.42
C ILE A 51 -14.39 2.13 -11.06
N ALA A 52 -14.38 1.93 -12.37
CA ALA A 52 -15.56 1.48 -13.10
C ALA A 52 -16.05 0.11 -12.60
N HIS A 53 -17.36 -0.04 -12.45
CA HIS A 53 -17.99 -1.28 -11.98
C HIS A 53 -17.59 -1.72 -10.56
N VAL A 54 -17.22 -0.78 -9.68
CA VAL A 54 -16.89 -1.04 -8.28
C VAL A 54 -17.66 -0.10 -7.37
N ASP A 55 -18.39 -0.65 -6.42
CA ASP A 55 -19.20 0.15 -5.49
C ASP A 55 -18.33 0.71 -4.34
N HIS A 56 -17.51 -0.11 -3.70
CA HIS A 56 -16.65 0.29 -2.60
C HIS A 56 -15.20 -0.13 -2.82
N VAL A 57 -14.28 0.84 -2.81
CA VAL A 57 -12.84 0.58 -2.85
C VAL A 57 -12.27 0.77 -1.46
N ILE A 58 -11.71 -0.28 -0.88
CA ILE A 58 -11.11 -0.27 0.45
C ILE A 58 -9.59 -0.38 0.31
N ALA A 59 -8.86 0.65 0.72
CA ALA A 59 -7.41 0.61 0.74
C ALA A 59 -6.91 -0.22 1.94
N VAL A 60 -6.02 -1.18 1.70
CA VAL A 60 -5.26 -1.85 2.75
C VAL A 60 -3.83 -1.31 2.70
N SER A 61 -3.42 -0.65 3.74
CA SER A 61 -2.16 0.09 3.78
C SER A 61 -1.32 -0.31 4.98
N SER A 62 -0.02 -0.21 4.81
CA SER A 62 0.93 -0.27 5.91
C SER A 62 2.03 0.76 5.68
N ALA A 63 2.44 1.44 6.74
CA ALA A 63 3.52 2.40 6.65
C ALA A 63 4.92 1.74 6.62
N LYS A 64 4.99 0.43 6.87
CA LYS A 64 6.23 -0.37 6.86
C LYS A 64 6.04 -1.64 6.05
N GLY A 65 7.08 -2.07 5.32
CA GLY A 65 7.10 -3.37 4.65
C GLY A 65 7.21 -4.54 5.63
N GLY A 66 6.74 -5.72 5.21
CA GLY A 66 6.88 -6.96 5.99
C GLY A 66 5.89 -7.14 7.15
N VAL A 67 4.89 -6.28 7.32
CA VAL A 67 3.86 -6.41 8.37
C VAL A 67 2.71 -7.36 8.00
N GLY A 68 2.75 -7.98 6.82
CA GLY A 68 1.71 -8.89 6.32
C GLY A 68 0.49 -8.21 5.71
N LYS A 69 0.63 -6.97 5.23
CA LYS A 69 -0.42 -6.18 4.58
C LYS A 69 -1.18 -6.95 3.49
N SER A 70 -0.46 -7.50 2.52
CA SER A 70 -1.03 -8.21 1.36
C SER A 70 -1.73 -9.51 1.76
N THR A 71 -1.19 -10.24 2.75
CA THR A 71 -1.85 -11.41 3.34
C THR A 71 -3.17 -11.05 3.99
N VAL A 72 -3.21 -9.91 4.73
CA VAL A 72 -4.44 -9.40 5.31
C VAL A 72 -5.42 -8.98 4.21
N ALA A 73 -4.97 -8.25 3.18
CA ALA A 73 -5.81 -7.81 2.07
C ALA A 73 -6.45 -9.00 1.33
N ALA A 74 -5.67 -10.04 1.02
CA ALA A 74 -6.17 -11.23 0.34
C ALA A 74 -7.21 -11.98 1.19
N ASN A 75 -6.94 -12.19 2.48
CA ASN A 75 -7.88 -12.88 3.36
C ASN A 75 -9.14 -12.04 3.64
N LEU A 76 -9.05 -10.72 3.75
CA LEU A 76 -10.26 -9.87 3.85
C LEU A 76 -11.09 -9.95 2.57
N ALA A 77 -10.47 -9.95 1.38
CA ALA A 77 -11.19 -10.16 0.12
C ALA A 77 -11.93 -11.50 0.10
N LEU A 78 -11.30 -12.57 0.58
CA LEU A 78 -11.96 -13.87 0.71
C LEU A 78 -13.10 -13.84 1.75
N ALA A 79 -12.89 -13.20 2.90
CA ALA A 79 -13.93 -13.08 3.92
C ALA A 79 -15.19 -12.41 3.34
N PHE A 80 -15.05 -11.29 2.66
CA PHE A 80 -16.17 -10.64 1.98
C PHE A 80 -16.82 -11.55 0.93
N SER A 81 -16.02 -12.26 0.14
CA SER A 81 -16.54 -13.21 -0.86
C SER A 81 -17.34 -14.36 -0.22
N ARG A 82 -16.95 -14.85 0.95
CA ARG A 82 -17.67 -15.90 1.70
C ARG A 82 -19.00 -15.43 2.29
N HIS A 83 -19.14 -14.13 2.47
CA HIS A 83 -20.39 -13.49 2.87
C HIS A 83 -21.21 -12.94 1.67
N ASN A 84 -21.11 -13.62 0.52
CA ASN A 84 -21.90 -13.39 -0.70
C ASN A 84 -21.70 -12.01 -1.34
N LEU A 85 -20.59 -11.32 -1.06
CA LEU A 85 -20.23 -10.07 -1.73
C LEU A 85 -19.33 -10.38 -2.94
N ARG A 86 -19.62 -9.77 -4.08
CA ARG A 86 -18.75 -9.83 -5.26
C ARG A 86 -17.49 -9.04 -4.96
N THR A 87 -16.39 -9.75 -4.84
CA THR A 87 -15.15 -9.15 -4.31
C THR A 87 -14.01 -9.27 -5.30
N GLY A 88 -13.18 -8.23 -5.34
CA GLY A 88 -11.91 -8.22 -6.07
C GLY A 88 -10.76 -7.76 -5.18
N ILE A 89 -9.54 -8.02 -5.66
CA ILE A 89 -8.30 -7.47 -5.10
C ILE A 89 -7.46 -6.89 -6.21
N LEU A 90 -6.97 -5.67 -6.00
CA LEU A 90 -6.03 -4.98 -6.88
C LEU A 90 -4.73 -4.74 -6.15
N ASP A 91 -3.66 -5.36 -6.62
CA ASP A 91 -2.30 -5.18 -6.12
C ASP A 91 -1.67 -3.95 -6.78
N ALA A 92 -1.51 -2.89 -6.02
CA ALA A 92 -0.88 -1.65 -6.46
C ALA A 92 0.61 -1.56 -6.06
N ASP A 93 1.18 -2.61 -5.47
CA ASP A 93 2.62 -2.70 -5.18
C ASP A 93 3.38 -3.16 -6.43
N ILE A 94 3.69 -2.20 -7.30
CA ILE A 94 4.35 -2.46 -8.58
C ILE A 94 5.76 -3.03 -8.41
N PHE A 95 6.43 -2.70 -7.31
CA PHE A 95 7.83 -3.09 -7.08
C PHE A 95 7.99 -4.46 -6.44
N GLY A 96 6.98 -4.93 -5.71
CA GLY A 96 7.01 -6.22 -5.02
C GLY A 96 5.62 -6.86 -5.00
N PRO A 97 5.03 -7.15 -6.17
CA PRO A 97 3.69 -7.68 -6.25
C PRO A 97 3.64 -9.05 -5.56
N SER A 98 2.76 -9.19 -4.57
CA SER A 98 2.63 -10.42 -3.77
C SER A 98 1.30 -11.13 -3.95
N VAL A 99 0.29 -10.46 -4.46
CA VAL A 99 -1.05 -11.05 -4.68
C VAL A 99 -1.01 -12.25 -5.63
N PRO A 100 -0.21 -12.28 -6.72
CA PRO A 100 -0.09 -13.47 -7.57
C PRO A 100 0.29 -14.72 -6.79
N THR A 101 1.32 -14.65 -5.96
CA THR A 101 1.78 -15.76 -5.11
C THR A 101 0.72 -16.13 -4.08
N LEU A 102 0.15 -15.15 -3.36
CA LEU A 102 -0.85 -15.38 -2.32
C LEU A 102 -2.11 -16.08 -2.82
N LEU A 103 -2.52 -15.85 -4.07
CA LEU A 103 -3.71 -16.44 -4.67
C LEU A 103 -3.43 -17.70 -5.52
N GLY A 104 -2.17 -18.19 -5.54
CA GLY A 104 -1.77 -19.33 -6.35
C GLY A 104 -1.84 -19.08 -7.85
N LEU A 105 -1.62 -17.84 -8.27
CA LEU A 105 -1.69 -17.37 -9.66
C LEU A 105 -0.32 -16.91 -10.20
N ALA A 106 0.79 -17.24 -9.52
CA ALA A 106 2.13 -16.83 -9.95
C ALA A 106 2.48 -17.36 -11.35
N ASP A 107 2.07 -18.60 -11.67
CA ASP A 107 2.28 -19.25 -12.95
C ASP A 107 1.05 -19.16 -13.89
N ALA A 108 0.10 -18.29 -13.58
CA ALA A 108 -1.11 -18.13 -14.41
C ALA A 108 -0.75 -17.50 -15.76
N ARG A 109 -1.65 -17.70 -16.73
CA ARG A 109 -1.54 -17.02 -18.03
C ARG A 109 -1.69 -15.52 -17.84
N GLU A 110 -1.05 -14.75 -18.73
CA GLU A 110 -1.23 -13.29 -18.77
C GLU A 110 -2.73 -12.93 -18.88
N PRO A 111 -3.17 -11.85 -18.23
CA PRO A 111 -4.52 -11.33 -18.36
C PRO A 111 -4.89 -11.04 -19.82
N GLU A 112 -6.07 -11.48 -20.22
CA GLU A 112 -6.59 -11.16 -21.54
C GLU A 112 -6.94 -9.67 -21.65
N ILE A 113 -6.94 -9.16 -22.87
CA ILE A 113 -7.33 -7.78 -23.17
C ILE A 113 -8.67 -7.80 -23.91
N THR A 114 -9.62 -7.03 -23.40
CA THR A 114 -10.93 -6.86 -24.05
C THR A 114 -10.80 -6.12 -25.39
N GLN A 115 -11.82 -6.20 -26.25
CA GLN A 115 -11.87 -5.42 -27.51
C GLN A 115 -11.75 -3.90 -27.29
N LYS A 116 -12.06 -3.42 -26.09
CA LYS A 116 -11.93 -2.01 -25.68
C LYS A 116 -10.54 -1.65 -25.13
N GLY A 117 -9.62 -2.62 -25.04
CA GLY A 117 -8.27 -2.42 -24.51
C GLY A 117 -8.17 -2.53 -23.00
N SER A 118 -9.20 -2.95 -22.28
CA SER A 118 -9.17 -3.13 -20.83
C SER A 118 -8.62 -4.52 -20.46
N LEU A 119 -7.91 -4.62 -19.34
CA LEU A 119 -7.40 -5.87 -18.79
C LEU A 119 -8.52 -6.68 -18.13
N VAL A 120 -8.60 -7.96 -18.42
CA VAL A 120 -9.54 -8.89 -17.77
C VAL A 120 -8.89 -9.45 -16.51
N PRO A 121 -9.49 -9.23 -15.31
CA PRO A 121 -8.91 -9.75 -14.08
C PRO A 121 -8.93 -11.27 -14.03
N LEU A 122 -7.90 -11.88 -13.47
CA LEU A 122 -7.87 -13.31 -13.18
C LEU A 122 -8.79 -13.60 -11.99
N GLN A 123 -9.16 -14.87 -11.83
CA GLN A 123 -10.02 -15.30 -10.74
C GLN A 123 -9.42 -16.47 -9.99
N SER A 124 -9.38 -16.39 -8.66
CA SER A 124 -8.97 -17.49 -7.77
C SER A 124 -9.80 -17.45 -6.49
N TYR A 125 -10.16 -18.60 -5.95
CA TYR A 125 -10.96 -18.75 -4.72
C TYR A 125 -12.26 -17.92 -4.66
N GLY A 126 -12.85 -17.59 -5.81
CA GLY A 126 -14.06 -16.76 -5.88
C GLY A 126 -13.80 -15.25 -5.86
N VAL A 127 -12.55 -14.81 -5.85
CA VAL A 127 -12.13 -13.40 -5.86
C VAL A 127 -11.51 -13.06 -7.21
N LYS A 128 -11.91 -11.94 -7.83
CA LYS A 128 -11.23 -11.39 -9.00
C LYS A 128 -9.94 -10.70 -8.56
N SER A 129 -8.86 -10.86 -9.31
CA SER A 129 -7.59 -10.24 -8.97
C SER A 129 -6.88 -9.62 -10.16
N MET A 130 -6.22 -8.49 -9.92
CA MET A 130 -5.32 -7.85 -10.88
C MET A 130 -4.06 -7.40 -10.16
N SER A 131 -2.93 -7.63 -10.81
CA SER A 131 -1.60 -7.23 -10.32
C SER A 131 -0.66 -6.99 -11.49
N MET A 132 0.31 -6.10 -11.29
CA MET A 132 1.43 -5.99 -12.24
C MET A 132 2.23 -7.29 -12.37
N GLY A 133 2.25 -8.12 -11.32
CA GLY A 133 2.92 -9.41 -11.35
C GLY A 133 2.39 -10.37 -12.43
N TYR A 134 1.15 -10.20 -12.88
CA TYR A 134 0.60 -10.99 -14.01
C TYR A 134 1.07 -10.52 -15.39
N LEU A 135 1.59 -9.30 -15.50
CA LEU A 135 2.00 -8.65 -16.74
C LEU A 135 3.52 -8.66 -16.94
N LEU A 136 4.27 -9.14 -15.96
CA LEU A 136 5.73 -9.22 -16.00
C LEU A 136 6.18 -10.61 -16.47
N PRO A 137 7.11 -10.70 -17.45
CA PRO A 137 7.50 -11.99 -18.04
C PRO A 137 8.21 -12.95 -17.09
N SER A 138 8.78 -12.47 -15.96
CA SER A 138 9.34 -13.26 -14.86
C SER A 138 9.63 -12.37 -13.65
N GLU A 139 9.50 -12.94 -12.44
CA GLU A 139 9.86 -12.26 -11.18
C GLU A 139 11.34 -11.84 -11.10
N SER A 140 12.21 -12.47 -11.89
CA SER A 140 13.66 -12.25 -11.87
C SER A 140 14.15 -11.19 -12.84
N ALA A 141 13.33 -10.65 -13.72
CA ALA A 141 13.75 -9.63 -14.66
C ALA A 141 13.89 -8.27 -13.94
N PRO A 142 15.12 -7.71 -13.83
CA PRO A 142 15.29 -6.38 -13.24
C PRO A 142 14.66 -5.33 -14.15
N VAL A 143 13.40 -4.99 -13.90
CA VAL A 143 12.72 -3.91 -14.61
C VAL A 143 13.17 -2.59 -14.01
N ALA A 144 13.98 -1.82 -14.74
CA ALA A 144 14.36 -0.48 -14.33
C ALA A 144 13.16 0.48 -14.48
N TRP A 145 12.27 0.47 -13.50
CA TRP A 145 11.10 1.35 -13.48
C TRP A 145 11.53 2.81 -13.35
N ARG A 146 11.24 3.60 -14.37
CA ARG A 146 11.36 5.06 -14.30
C ARG A 146 10.02 5.64 -13.83
N GLY A 147 10.04 6.76 -13.09
CA GLY A 147 8.84 7.35 -12.48
C GLY A 147 7.64 7.49 -13.43
N ALA A 148 7.86 7.89 -14.70
CA ALA A 148 6.79 7.99 -15.69
C ALA A 148 6.19 6.62 -16.08
N MET A 149 6.98 5.54 -16.06
CA MET A 149 6.49 4.18 -16.34
C MET A 149 5.63 3.67 -15.17
N VAL A 150 6.08 3.92 -13.93
CA VAL A 150 5.31 3.59 -12.71
C VAL A 150 3.96 4.28 -12.73
N GLN A 151 3.92 5.57 -13.05
CA GLN A 151 2.68 6.34 -13.14
C GLN A 151 1.73 5.79 -14.21
N LYS A 152 2.26 5.42 -15.38
CA LYS A 152 1.47 4.81 -16.46
C LYS A 152 0.90 3.45 -16.03
N ALA A 153 1.73 2.58 -15.45
CA ALA A 153 1.31 1.27 -14.98
C ALA A 153 0.24 1.38 -13.89
N LEU A 154 0.45 2.30 -12.93
CA LEU A 154 -0.53 2.57 -11.88
C LEU A 154 -1.87 3.05 -12.47
N HIS A 155 -1.82 3.98 -13.42
CA HIS A 155 -3.03 4.45 -14.12
C HIS A 155 -3.77 3.31 -14.81
N GLN A 156 -3.04 2.43 -15.50
CA GLN A 156 -3.60 1.27 -16.18
C GLN A 156 -4.29 0.32 -15.19
N LEU A 157 -3.64 -0.02 -14.08
CA LEU A 157 -4.21 -0.86 -13.03
C LEU A 157 -5.46 -0.25 -12.39
N LEU A 158 -5.47 1.06 -12.16
CA LEU A 158 -6.59 1.72 -11.49
C LEU A 158 -7.79 1.98 -12.40
N HIS A 159 -7.57 2.18 -13.72
CA HIS A 159 -8.62 2.69 -14.59
C HIS A 159 -8.88 1.87 -15.86
N GLU A 160 -8.02 0.92 -16.19
CA GLU A 160 -8.12 0.12 -17.43
C GLU A 160 -8.35 -1.37 -17.16
N VAL A 161 -8.86 -1.73 -15.97
CA VAL A 161 -9.27 -3.10 -15.61
C VAL A 161 -10.79 -3.23 -15.75
N ASP A 162 -11.24 -4.28 -16.40
CA ASP A 162 -12.67 -4.58 -16.56
C ASP A 162 -13.21 -5.44 -15.40
N TRP A 163 -13.79 -4.77 -14.42
CA TRP A 163 -14.40 -5.42 -13.26
C TRP A 163 -15.84 -5.92 -13.52
N SER A 164 -16.32 -5.90 -14.78
CA SER A 164 -17.67 -6.38 -15.13
C SER A 164 -17.92 -7.83 -14.64
N PRO A 165 -19.17 -8.20 -14.27
CA PRO A 165 -20.41 -7.42 -14.26
C PRO A 165 -20.54 -6.45 -13.07
N GLY A 166 -19.53 -6.33 -12.23
CA GLY A 166 -19.45 -5.42 -11.10
C GLY A 166 -18.98 -6.10 -9.83
N LEU A 167 -18.40 -5.30 -8.93
CA LEU A 167 -17.93 -5.67 -7.60
C LEU A 167 -18.61 -4.82 -6.54
N ASP A 168 -19.03 -5.46 -5.46
CA ASP A 168 -19.51 -4.77 -4.27
C ASP A 168 -18.33 -4.20 -3.49
N VAL A 169 -17.20 -4.95 -3.45
CA VAL A 169 -15.97 -4.55 -2.75
C VAL A 169 -14.72 -4.84 -3.59
N LEU A 170 -13.84 -3.85 -3.71
CA LEU A 170 -12.49 -4.01 -4.23
C LEU A 170 -11.47 -3.70 -3.12
N MET A 171 -10.71 -4.70 -2.72
CA MET A 171 -9.58 -4.51 -1.81
C MET A 171 -8.39 -3.99 -2.62
N LEU A 172 -7.92 -2.79 -2.29
CA LEU A 172 -6.76 -2.17 -2.92
C LEU A 172 -5.55 -2.38 -2.02
N ASP A 173 -4.70 -3.34 -2.38
CA ASP A 173 -3.45 -3.61 -1.69
C ASP A 173 -2.42 -2.55 -2.06
N MET A 174 -2.16 -1.60 -1.16
CA MET A 174 -1.31 -0.44 -1.41
C MET A 174 0.17 -0.78 -1.25
N PRO A 175 1.08 -0.10 -1.96
CA PRO A 175 2.51 -0.25 -1.71
C PRO A 175 2.84 0.13 -0.25
N PRO A 176 3.92 -0.41 0.34
CA PRO A 176 4.32 -0.06 1.71
C PRO A 176 4.84 1.38 1.80
N GLY A 177 4.73 1.99 2.98
CA GLY A 177 5.23 3.33 3.26
C GLY A 177 4.15 4.42 3.20
N THR A 178 4.59 5.67 3.07
CA THR A 178 3.74 6.88 2.96
C THR A 178 4.25 7.78 1.84
N GLY A 179 4.72 7.16 0.76
CA GLY A 179 5.38 7.84 -0.35
C GLY A 179 4.44 8.32 -1.45
N ASP A 180 5.04 8.79 -2.55
CA ASP A 180 4.33 9.43 -3.67
C ASP A 180 3.30 8.53 -4.34
N VAL A 181 3.52 7.22 -4.41
CA VAL A 181 2.58 6.28 -5.04
C VAL A 181 1.29 6.21 -4.23
N GLN A 182 1.37 6.11 -2.91
CA GLN A 182 0.19 6.11 -2.03
C GLN A 182 -0.57 7.43 -2.11
N LEU A 183 0.14 8.56 -2.11
CA LEU A 183 -0.47 9.88 -2.29
C LEU A 183 -1.17 9.97 -3.65
N THR A 184 -0.54 9.48 -4.70
CA THR A 184 -1.12 9.47 -6.06
C THR A 184 -2.42 8.65 -6.10
N ILE A 185 -2.43 7.46 -5.52
CA ILE A 185 -3.63 6.60 -5.44
C ILE A 185 -4.75 7.34 -4.71
N GLY A 186 -4.47 7.85 -3.50
CA GLY A 186 -5.45 8.56 -2.67
C GLY A 186 -5.97 9.86 -3.29
N GLN A 187 -5.22 10.45 -4.23
CA GLN A 187 -5.66 11.64 -4.99
C GLN A 187 -6.43 11.29 -6.25
N GLN A 188 -6.19 10.14 -6.85
CA GLN A 188 -6.82 9.73 -8.11
C GLN A 188 -8.09 8.89 -7.92
N VAL A 189 -8.16 8.09 -6.85
CA VAL A 189 -9.25 7.14 -6.61
C VAL A 189 -10.16 7.62 -5.48
N GLU A 190 -11.47 7.47 -5.68
CA GLU A 190 -12.47 7.61 -4.62
C GLU A 190 -12.45 6.36 -3.75
N LEU A 191 -11.80 6.45 -2.59
CA LEU A 191 -11.71 5.37 -1.62
C LEU A 191 -12.86 5.47 -0.61
N ALA A 192 -13.57 4.36 -0.39
CA ALA A 192 -14.60 4.26 0.66
C ALA A 192 -13.99 4.34 2.07
N GLY A 193 -12.72 3.89 2.20
CA GLY A 193 -11.95 4.03 3.41
C GLY A 193 -10.64 3.26 3.36
N ALA A 194 -9.86 3.34 4.44
CA ALA A 194 -8.58 2.68 4.57
C ALA A 194 -8.52 1.80 5.83
N VAL A 195 -8.01 0.58 5.67
CA VAL A 195 -7.61 -0.32 6.77
C VAL A 195 -6.10 -0.22 6.91
N VAL A 196 -5.62 0.13 8.09
CA VAL A 196 -4.18 0.24 8.37
C VAL A 196 -3.72 -1.03 9.08
N VAL A 197 -2.66 -1.66 8.56
CA VAL A 197 -2.07 -2.88 9.12
C VAL A 197 -0.73 -2.57 9.78
N SER A 198 -0.56 -3.01 11.02
CA SER A 198 0.69 -2.87 11.78
C SER A 198 0.99 -4.13 12.57
N THR A 199 2.20 -4.22 13.11
CA THR A 199 2.60 -5.22 14.11
C THR A 199 2.69 -4.55 15.49
N PRO A 200 2.77 -5.30 16.61
CA PRO A 200 2.86 -4.74 17.95
C PRO A 200 4.13 -3.91 18.24
N GLN A 201 5.14 -3.98 17.37
CA GLN A 201 6.40 -3.28 17.55
C GLN A 201 6.20 -1.76 17.58
N ASP A 202 6.80 -1.05 18.54
CA ASP A 202 6.69 0.41 18.68
C ASP A 202 7.07 1.18 17.40
N VAL A 203 8.11 0.72 16.71
CA VAL A 203 8.53 1.35 15.45
C VAL A 203 7.44 1.23 14.39
N ALA A 204 6.81 0.05 14.27
CA ALA A 204 5.72 -0.17 13.32
C ALA A 204 4.46 0.64 13.69
N LEU A 205 4.16 0.74 14.97
CA LEU A 205 3.05 1.56 15.47
C LEU A 205 3.26 3.06 15.24
N LYS A 206 4.48 3.57 15.44
CA LYS A 206 4.83 4.96 15.09
C LYS A 206 4.63 5.24 13.60
N ASP A 207 4.99 4.29 12.75
CA ASP A 207 4.79 4.41 11.31
C ASP A 207 3.30 4.30 10.95
N ALA A 208 2.52 3.43 11.62
CA ALA A 208 1.07 3.34 11.44
C ALA A 208 0.37 4.67 11.73
N VAL A 209 0.77 5.37 12.81
CA VAL A 209 0.28 6.73 13.14
C VAL A 209 0.54 7.71 11.99
N ARG A 210 1.72 7.64 11.35
CA ARG A 210 2.03 8.48 10.16
C ARG A 210 1.12 8.13 8.98
N GLY A 211 0.85 6.83 8.77
CA GLY A 211 -0.08 6.35 7.74
C GLY A 211 -1.50 6.85 7.96
N ILE A 212 -2.01 6.77 9.19
CA ILE A 212 -3.32 7.31 9.58
C ILE A 212 -3.39 8.81 9.26
N GLY A 213 -2.41 9.60 9.74
CA GLY A 213 -2.36 11.05 9.48
C GLY A 213 -2.23 11.41 7.99
N MET A 214 -1.67 10.53 7.16
CA MET A 214 -1.66 10.70 5.71
C MET A 214 -3.08 10.59 5.12
N PHE A 215 -3.86 9.56 5.50
CA PHE A 215 -5.24 9.38 5.03
C PHE A 215 -6.15 10.53 5.50
N GLU A 216 -6.00 11.00 6.73
CA GLU A 216 -6.72 12.16 7.26
C GLU A 216 -6.48 13.42 6.42
N LYS A 217 -5.20 13.72 6.08
CA LYS A 217 -4.85 14.85 5.20
C LYS A 217 -5.46 14.74 3.81
N MET A 218 -5.62 13.51 3.30
CA MET A 218 -6.28 13.24 2.01
C MET A 218 -7.81 13.19 2.11
N LYS A 219 -8.37 13.39 3.32
CA LYS A 219 -9.81 13.26 3.61
C LYS A 219 -10.37 11.89 3.22
N ILE A 220 -9.62 10.82 3.50
CA ILE A 220 -10.01 9.44 3.32
C ILE A 220 -10.34 8.88 4.70
N PRO A 221 -11.55 8.33 4.93
CA PRO A 221 -11.92 7.74 6.20
C PRO A 221 -10.99 6.59 6.58
N VAL A 222 -10.46 6.58 7.81
CA VAL A 222 -9.73 5.41 8.32
C VAL A 222 -10.74 4.49 8.99
N LEU A 223 -10.98 3.32 8.37
CA LEU A 223 -11.92 2.32 8.88
C LEU A 223 -11.42 1.68 10.17
N GLY A 224 -10.10 1.60 10.33
CA GLY A 224 -9.48 1.20 11.58
C GLY A 224 -8.10 0.59 11.41
N LEU A 225 -7.55 0.18 12.56
CA LEU A 225 -6.22 -0.42 12.71
C LEU A 225 -6.34 -1.93 12.97
N VAL A 226 -5.58 -2.73 12.23
CA VAL A 226 -5.40 -4.17 12.42
C VAL A 226 -4.00 -4.42 12.99
N GLN A 227 -3.92 -5.17 14.09
CA GLN A 227 -2.66 -5.66 14.64
C GLN A 227 -2.38 -7.07 14.14
N ASN A 228 -1.44 -7.22 13.21
CA ASN A 228 -0.98 -8.51 12.73
C ASN A 228 0.22 -9.00 13.57
N MET A 229 0.45 -10.32 13.60
CA MET A 229 1.51 -10.95 14.38
C MET A 229 1.43 -10.59 15.88
N SER A 230 0.20 -10.56 16.42
CA SER A 230 -0.08 -10.05 17.76
C SER A 230 0.46 -10.97 18.86
N VAL A 231 0.22 -12.26 18.75
CA VAL A 231 0.58 -13.29 19.71
C VAL A 231 1.00 -14.55 18.99
N PHE A 232 2.01 -15.22 19.50
CA PHE A 232 2.37 -16.57 19.08
C PHE A 232 1.76 -17.59 20.05
N VAL A 233 0.99 -18.51 19.52
CA VAL A 233 0.43 -19.63 20.29
C VAL A 233 1.29 -20.86 20.05
N CYS A 234 1.90 -21.40 21.10
CA CYS A 234 2.74 -22.59 20.99
C CYS A 234 1.91 -23.80 20.53
N PRO A 235 2.25 -24.45 19.40
CA PRO A 235 1.48 -25.59 18.89
C PRO A 235 1.56 -26.84 19.76
N LYS A 236 2.48 -26.89 20.73
CA LYS A 236 2.66 -28.07 21.64
C LYS A 236 1.88 -27.90 22.94
N CYS A 237 1.95 -26.74 23.59
CA CYS A 237 1.36 -26.54 24.92
C CYS A 237 0.22 -25.51 24.93
N GLY A 238 -0.01 -24.78 23.83
CA GLY A 238 -1.04 -23.74 23.76
C GLY A 238 -0.67 -22.45 24.49
N GLU A 239 0.54 -22.33 25.05
CA GLU A 239 0.98 -21.11 25.73
C GLU A 239 1.07 -19.94 24.75
N GLU A 240 0.52 -18.80 25.15
CA GLU A 240 0.57 -17.57 24.39
C GLU A 240 1.79 -16.73 24.74
N THR A 241 2.62 -16.42 23.74
CA THR A 241 3.81 -15.61 23.90
C THR A 241 3.72 -14.37 23.01
N ARG A 242 3.91 -13.18 23.57
CA ARG A 242 3.93 -11.91 22.86
C ARG A 242 5.35 -11.59 22.39
N ILE A 243 5.74 -12.09 21.22
CA ILE A 243 7.12 -12.00 20.72
C ILE A 243 7.52 -10.55 20.39
N PHE A 244 6.59 -9.73 19.92
CA PHE A 244 6.86 -8.37 19.42
C PHE A 244 6.34 -7.25 20.34
N ALA A 245 5.65 -7.57 21.43
CA ALA A 245 5.16 -6.56 22.35
C ALA A 245 6.23 -6.22 23.40
N HIS A 246 6.35 -4.93 23.72
CA HIS A 246 7.24 -4.43 24.79
C HIS A 246 6.53 -4.33 26.13
N ASP A 247 5.22 -4.41 26.16
CA ASP A 247 4.41 -4.35 27.37
C ASP A 247 3.70 -5.69 27.63
N ASP A 248 3.46 -5.98 28.90
CA ASP A 248 2.81 -7.21 29.34
C ASP A 248 1.36 -7.33 28.83
N LEU A 249 0.74 -6.22 28.45
CA LEU A 249 -0.64 -6.18 27.97
C LEU A 249 -0.77 -6.46 26.46
N GLY A 250 0.27 -6.22 25.65
CA GLY A 250 0.26 -6.45 24.20
C GLY A 250 -0.73 -5.58 23.41
N ASP A 251 -1.31 -4.58 24.05
CA ASP A 251 -2.39 -3.74 23.49
C ASP A 251 -1.90 -2.45 22.82
N GLY A 252 -0.62 -2.40 22.43
CA GLY A 252 -0.01 -1.20 21.86
C GLY A 252 -0.77 -0.63 20.66
N ALA A 253 -1.25 -1.49 19.75
CA ALA A 253 -2.02 -1.04 18.61
C ALA A 253 -3.42 -0.54 19.00
N ARG A 254 -4.08 -1.17 19.97
CA ARG A 254 -5.37 -0.70 20.50
C ARG A 254 -5.25 0.68 21.12
N ARG A 255 -4.27 0.89 22.00
CA ARG A 255 -4.00 2.20 22.60
C ARG A 255 -3.69 3.27 21.58
N LYS A 256 -2.90 2.93 20.54
CA LYS A 256 -2.62 3.87 19.45
C LYS A 256 -3.85 4.19 18.61
N ALA A 257 -4.72 3.21 18.37
CA ALA A 257 -5.98 3.45 17.70
C ALA A 257 -6.86 4.43 18.51
N GLU A 258 -6.99 4.20 19.84
CA GLU A 258 -7.72 5.09 20.76
C GLU A 258 -7.11 6.50 20.79
N GLU A 259 -5.79 6.64 20.88
CA GLU A 259 -5.08 7.94 20.84
C GLU A 259 -5.35 8.72 19.54
N MET A 260 -5.50 8.00 18.42
CA MET A 260 -5.76 8.59 17.10
C MET A 260 -7.25 8.75 16.79
N GLY A 261 -8.15 8.32 17.69
CA GLY A 261 -9.59 8.36 17.45
C GLY A 261 -10.05 7.45 16.31
N VAL A 262 -9.31 6.37 16.01
CA VAL A 262 -9.69 5.36 15.03
C VAL A 262 -10.03 4.04 15.70
N ASP A 263 -10.88 3.22 15.05
CA ASP A 263 -11.27 1.95 15.62
C ASP A 263 -10.16 0.90 15.55
N PHE A 264 -10.10 0.08 16.58
CA PHE A 264 -9.31 -1.14 16.58
C PHE A 264 -10.12 -2.30 16.00
N LEU A 265 -9.77 -2.75 14.80
CA LEU A 265 -10.52 -3.78 14.08
C LEU A 265 -10.27 -5.18 14.64
N GLY A 266 -9.05 -5.49 15.02
CA GLY A 266 -8.72 -6.79 15.60
C GLY A 266 -7.26 -7.17 15.57
N ASN A 267 -7.01 -8.35 16.15
CA ASN A 267 -5.70 -9.02 16.18
C ASN A 267 -5.69 -10.19 15.21
N ILE A 268 -4.55 -10.43 14.58
CA ILE A 268 -4.24 -11.67 13.84
C ILE A 268 -3.00 -12.27 14.50
N PRO A 269 -3.01 -13.55 14.87
CA PRO A 269 -1.87 -14.17 15.54
C PRO A 269 -0.68 -14.37 14.60
N LEU A 270 0.49 -14.57 15.19
CA LEU A 270 1.67 -15.07 14.50
C LEU A 270 1.57 -16.61 14.44
N ASP A 271 1.05 -17.13 13.34
CA ASP A 271 0.91 -18.58 13.12
C ASP A 271 1.72 -18.99 11.89
N ALA A 272 2.62 -19.97 12.07
CA ALA A 272 3.41 -20.54 10.99
C ALA A 272 2.56 -21.17 9.87
N LYS A 273 1.31 -21.54 10.15
CA LYS A 273 0.38 -22.07 9.14
C LYS A 273 -0.02 -20.97 8.17
N ILE A 274 -0.30 -19.75 8.67
CA ILE A 274 -0.63 -18.59 7.83
C ILE A 274 0.48 -18.34 6.81
N CYS A 275 1.75 -18.36 7.25
CA CYS A 275 2.90 -18.14 6.37
C CYS A 275 3.02 -19.28 5.34
N ARG A 276 3.03 -20.53 5.78
CA ARG A 276 3.17 -21.69 4.87
C ARG A 276 2.05 -21.78 3.84
N ASP A 277 0.81 -21.54 4.26
CA ASP A 277 -0.33 -21.56 3.36
C ASP A 277 -0.24 -20.43 2.34
N ALA A 278 0.17 -19.22 2.76
CA ALA A 278 0.39 -18.07 1.90
C ALA A 278 1.49 -18.35 0.85
N ASP A 279 2.64 -18.89 1.26
CA ASP A 279 3.74 -19.25 0.37
C ASP A 279 3.35 -20.37 -0.62
N ALA A 280 2.40 -21.23 -0.24
CA ALA A 280 1.83 -22.26 -1.10
C ALA A 280 0.70 -21.77 -2.02
N GLY A 281 0.43 -20.46 -2.05
CA GLY A 281 -0.63 -19.86 -2.86
C GLY A 281 -2.05 -20.19 -2.37
N LYS A 282 -2.20 -20.46 -1.08
CA LYS A 282 -3.47 -20.82 -0.43
C LYS A 282 -3.76 -19.79 0.69
N PRO A 283 -4.56 -18.77 0.46
CA PRO A 283 -4.96 -17.86 1.52
C PRO A 283 -5.52 -18.61 2.72
N THR A 284 -5.30 -18.10 3.92
CA THR A 284 -5.65 -18.79 5.19
C THR A 284 -7.09 -19.31 5.20
N ILE A 285 -8.05 -18.47 4.78
CA ILE A 285 -9.46 -18.86 4.73
C ILE A 285 -9.66 -20.09 3.83
N ALA A 286 -9.16 -20.04 2.59
CA ALA A 286 -9.29 -21.15 1.64
C ALA A 286 -8.56 -22.42 2.10
N ALA A 287 -7.39 -22.25 2.72
CA ALA A 287 -6.61 -23.37 3.25
C ALA A 287 -7.29 -24.05 4.45
N GLU A 288 -7.89 -23.27 5.34
CA GLU A 288 -8.61 -23.80 6.51
C GLU A 288 -9.95 -24.43 6.13
N GLU A 289 -10.68 -23.85 5.18
CA GLU A 289 -11.89 -24.46 4.59
C GLU A 289 -11.58 -25.84 4.01
N ALA A 290 -10.51 -25.97 3.24
CA ALA A 290 -10.09 -27.25 2.65
C ALA A 290 -9.70 -28.30 3.70
N ARG A 291 -9.25 -27.88 4.88
CA ARG A 291 -8.91 -28.76 6.02
C ARG A 291 -10.07 -29.01 6.97
N GLY A 292 -11.18 -28.28 6.83
CA GLY A 292 -12.31 -28.33 7.77
C GLY A 292 -11.97 -27.77 9.16
N GLN A 293 -11.00 -26.87 9.27
CA GLN A 293 -10.53 -26.25 10.50
C GLN A 293 -10.53 -24.72 10.37
N LEU A 294 -11.44 -24.05 11.02
CA LEU A 294 -11.61 -22.59 10.90
C LEU A 294 -11.06 -21.88 12.15
N VAL A 295 -9.76 -21.97 12.38
CA VAL A 295 -9.09 -21.35 13.56
C VAL A 295 -8.75 -19.90 13.28
N ASN A 296 -7.95 -19.64 12.25
CA ASN A 296 -7.49 -18.28 11.90
C ASN A 296 -8.52 -17.53 11.05
N THR A 297 -9.39 -18.22 10.34
CA THR A 297 -10.50 -17.65 9.56
C THR A 297 -11.37 -16.71 10.40
N GLY A 298 -11.63 -17.06 11.67
CA GLY A 298 -12.42 -16.23 12.59
C GLY A 298 -11.86 -14.83 12.80
N TYR A 299 -10.53 -14.68 12.84
CA TYR A 299 -9.90 -13.35 12.98
C TYR A 299 -10.17 -12.45 11.77
N TYR A 300 -10.05 -12.99 10.56
CA TYR A 300 -10.31 -12.24 9.32
C TYR A 300 -11.79 -11.91 9.17
N ASN A 301 -12.69 -12.86 9.48
CA ASN A 301 -14.14 -12.63 9.43
C ASN A 301 -14.56 -11.52 10.40
N ASN A 302 -14.08 -11.54 11.64
CA ASN A 302 -14.39 -10.48 12.62
C ASN A 302 -13.90 -9.09 12.19
N ILE A 303 -12.74 -9.02 11.52
CA ILE A 303 -12.23 -7.76 10.99
C ILE A 303 -13.09 -7.32 9.80
N ALA A 304 -13.39 -8.23 8.87
CA ALA A 304 -14.21 -7.94 7.68
C ALA A 304 -15.64 -7.51 8.06
N GLU A 305 -16.26 -8.15 9.07
CA GLU A 305 -17.56 -7.76 9.61
C GLU A 305 -17.57 -6.30 10.08
N LYS A 306 -16.59 -5.91 10.92
CA LYS A 306 -16.49 -4.53 11.40
C LYS A 306 -16.32 -3.54 10.25
N VAL A 307 -15.55 -3.90 9.23
CA VAL A 307 -15.38 -3.07 8.04
C VAL A 307 -16.67 -2.98 7.23
N ALA A 308 -17.39 -4.11 7.06
CA ALA A 308 -18.68 -4.15 6.36
C ALA A 308 -19.72 -3.26 7.06
N LEU A 309 -19.85 -3.38 8.38
CA LEU A 309 -20.79 -2.57 9.18
C LEU A 309 -20.52 -1.06 9.01
N LYS A 310 -19.25 -0.64 9.00
CA LYS A 310 -18.88 0.77 8.79
C LYS A 310 -19.24 1.30 7.41
N LEU A 311 -19.26 0.44 6.41
CA LEU A 311 -19.59 0.79 5.03
C LEU A 311 -21.09 0.58 4.71
N GLY A 312 -21.88 0.07 5.68
CA GLY A 312 -23.29 -0.25 5.47
C GLY A 312 -23.50 -1.44 4.53
N LEU A 313 -22.51 -2.32 4.41
CA LEU A 313 -22.59 -3.53 3.60
C LEU A 313 -23.36 -4.62 4.35
N PRO A 314 -24.15 -5.47 3.65
CA PRO A 314 -24.79 -6.62 4.27
C PRO A 314 -23.70 -7.60 4.77
N TRP A 315 -23.96 -8.15 5.95
CA TRP A 315 -23.10 -9.17 6.57
C TRP A 315 -23.96 -10.27 7.13
N GLY A 316 -23.97 -11.42 6.48
CA GLY A 316 -24.82 -12.53 6.85
C GLY A 316 -24.24 -13.87 6.40
#